data_46938ee355c41247d6d7f28583229084
#
_entry.id   46938ee355c41247d6d7f28583229084
#
_cell.length_a   1.000
_cell.length_b   1.000
_cell.length_c   1.000
_cell.angle_alpha   90.00
_cell.angle_beta   90.00
_cell.angle_gamma   90.00
#
_symmetry.space_group_name_H-M   'P 1'
#
loop_
_entity.id
_entity.type
_entity.pdbx_description
1 polymer ?
#
loop_
_entity_poly.entity_id
_entity_poly.type
_entity_poly.pdbx_seq_one_letter_code
_entity_poly.pdbx_strand_id
1 'polypeptide(L)'
;MVRKAGIMILGGIAILAAACTGKTNPGSAAVPPSAPAPAAATPGPPVGSTDVPPLVPSKRSLASFAQPSAAQACFDRKSESYTGIVDAHFHPRPFGGTAMSPAQVVEMLDKTGVRFVNYFGIGQSLDMASSCTYYLDCPGTAALPSIKNDFVNAQEAKVTPHPNLNIVLSMTFMDLAHPEGIVDTIKLYDREFPGMFKWAGELNVMKQALMNNRAEPATLASIDKWAPFMKILRERGIPVTLHSDLGNDAEPTKFVPLMKHILAKYPDNKIVWAHMGLSKELTKMDPTQHIDIMKKALDSYPNLMLDISWDVLYNSYHQYGLDFIAFFNAYPDRILNGSDFVAAGNKTPEQYWKELEITSRVNRRLDDNAFRKIALGENYFRLLKLEYQAPDICH
;
A
#
# COMPACT_ATOMS: atom_id res chain seq x y z
N MET A 1 39.62 -46.99 21.98
CA MET A 1 41.07 -47.24 21.78
C MET A 1 41.54 -46.31 20.65
N VAL A 2 42.67 -45.60 20.91
CA VAL A 2 43.62 -44.94 20.00
C VAL A 2 43.09 -43.60 19.36
N ARG A 3 43.41 -42.43 19.91
CA ARG A 3 44.58 -41.52 19.89
C ARG A 3 44.74 -40.75 18.56
N LYS A 4 44.44 -39.43 18.61
CA LYS A 4 45.32 -38.23 18.63
C LYS A 4 46.31 -38.08 17.45
N ALA A 5 46.21 -36.93 16.77
CA ALA A 5 47.33 -36.02 16.58
C ALA A 5 46.86 -34.70 15.99
N GLY A 6 47.25 -33.62 16.61
CA GLY A 6 47.11 -32.28 16.14
C GLY A 6 48.41 -31.81 15.43
N ILE A 7 48.28 -30.79 14.62
CA ILE A 7 49.43 -29.98 14.17
C ILE A 7 49.01 -28.49 14.24
N MET A 8 49.75 -27.76 15.07
CA MET A 8 49.82 -26.27 15.10
C MET A 8 50.89 -25.87 14.07
N ILE A 9 50.63 -24.83 13.28
CA ILE A 9 51.67 -24.05 12.64
C ILE A 9 51.38 -22.57 12.87
N LEU A 10 52.31 -21.95 13.60
CA LEU A 10 52.51 -20.51 13.75
C LEU A 10 53.35 -19.96 12.60
N GLY A 11 53.13 -18.74 12.21
CA GLY A 11 54.05 -17.90 11.46
C GLY A 11 53.27 -16.83 10.72
N GLY A 12 53.47 -15.57 10.79
CA GLY A 12 54.57 -14.72 11.13
C GLY A 12 54.21 -13.36 10.54
N ILE A 13 54.31 -12.33 11.35
CA ILE A 13 54.02 -10.93 11.03
C ILE A 13 55.13 -10.40 10.10
N ALA A 14 54.78 -9.71 9.02
CA ALA A 14 55.67 -8.84 8.29
C ALA A 14 55.05 -7.44 8.13
N ILE A 15 55.58 -6.49 8.85
CA ILE A 15 55.34 -5.05 8.73
C ILE A 15 56.20 -4.53 7.61
N LEU A 16 55.61 -3.90 6.61
CA LEU A 16 56.36 -3.09 5.62
C LEU A 16 55.82 -1.65 5.67
N ALA A 17 56.64 -0.78 6.18
CA ALA A 17 56.47 0.67 6.06
C ALA A 17 56.94 1.10 4.66
N ALA A 18 56.16 1.87 3.95
CA ALA A 18 56.62 2.58 2.74
C ALA A 18 56.16 4.05 2.81
N ALA A 19 57.11 4.86 2.45
CA ALA A 19 57.22 6.29 2.66
C ALA A 19 56.27 7.14 1.82
N CYS A 20 55.97 8.33 2.35
CA CYS A 20 55.34 9.47 1.71
C CYS A 20 56.08 9.97 0.49
N THR A 21 55.42 10.11 -0.64
CA THR A 21 55.78 11.10 -1.67
C THR A 21 54.53 11.86 -2.07
N GLY A 22 54.57 13.17 -1.89
CA GLY A 22 53.48 14.08 -2.23
C GLY A 22 53.25 14.15 -3.74
N LYS A 23 51.98 14.31 -4.10
CA LYS A 23 51.56 14.86 -5.39
C LYS A 23 50.36 15.81 -5.20
N THR A 24 50.57 16.95 -5.80
CA THR A 24 49.77 18.13 -6.06
C THR A 24 48.27 17.89 -6.27
N ASN A 25 47.46 18.74 -5.59
CA ASN A 25 46.04 18.96 -5.82
C ASN A 25 45.74 19.44 -7.25
N PRO A 26 44.73 18.88 -7.93
CA PRO A 26 44.05 19.60 -8.97
C PRO A 26 42.61 19.98 -8.55
N GLY A 27 42.35 21.28 -8.64
CA GLY A 27 41.04 21.81 -9.03
C GLY A 27 39.85 21.57 -8.07
N SER A 28 39.62 22.56 -7.23
CA SER A 28 38.30 22.74 -6.58
C SER A 28 37.22 22.86 -7.67
N ALA A 29 36.42 21.83 -7.83
CA ALA A 29 35.18 21.91 -8.59
C ALA A 29 34.14 22.71 -7.78
N ALA A 30 33.64 23.76 -8.38
CA ALA A 30 32.58 24.60 -7.79
C ALA A 30 31.35 23.75 -7.44
N VAL A 31 30.94 23.81 -6.18
CA VAL A 31 29.67 23.25 -5.70
C VAL A 31 28.54 24.03 -6.40
N PRO A 32 27.61 23.36 -7.07
CA PRO A 32 26.45 24.05 -7.64
C PRO A 32 25.60 24.68 -6.51
N PRO A 33 24.96 25.83 -6.75
CA PRO A 33 24.15 26.49 -5.75
C PRO A 33 23.03 25.55 -5.28
N SER A 34 22.88 25.42 -3.97
CA SER A 34 21.78 24.69 -3.34
C SER A 34 20.44 25.26 -3.83
N ALA A 35 19.54 24.35 -4.23
CA ALA A 35 18.18 24.72 -4.59
C ALA A 35 17.54 25.53 -3.43
N PRO A 36 16.69 26.52 -3.73
CA PRO A 36 16.01 27.30 -2.70
C PRO A 36 15.19 26.37 -1.81
N ALA A 37 15.26 26.59 -0.50
CA ALA A 37 14.46 25.87 0.48
C ALA A 37 12.98 25.98 0.10
N PRO A 38 12.18 24.90 0.19
CA PRO A 38 10.75 24.98 -0.06
C PRO A 38 10.12 26.03 0.87
N ALA A 39 9.23 26.85 0.31
CA ALA A 39 8.48 27.85 1.08
C ALA A 39 7.82 27.17 2.29
N ALA A 40 7.90 27.81 3.46
CA ALA A 40 7.31 27.30 4.67
C ALA A 40 5.82 27.03 4.46
N ALA A 41 5.42 25.75 4.59
CA ALA A 41 4.03 25.34 4.49
C ALA A 41 3.20 26.08 5.54
N THR A 42 2.05 26.59 5.17
CA THR A 42 1.10 27.19 6.09
C THR A 42 0.72 26.15 7.13
N PRO A 43 0.86 26.42 8.45
CA PRO A 43 0.52 25.42 9.45
C PRO A 43 -0.95 25.04 9.34
N GLY A 44 -1.24 23.76 9.17
CA GLY A 44 -2.58 23.23 9.31
C GLY A 44 -3.10 23.39 10.77
N PRO A 45 -4.41 23.16 10.99
CA PRO A 45 -4.99 23.25 12.34
C PRO A 45 -4.25 22.32 13.33
N PRO A 46 -4.14 22.71 14.61
CA PRO A 46 -3.42 21.92 15.59
C PRO A 46 -4.03 20.51 15.77
N VAL A 47 -3.16 19.52 15.94
CA VAL A 47 -3.55 18.14 16.24
C VAL A 47 -4.25 18.12 17.61
N GLY A 48 -5.36 17.39 17.69
CA GLY A 48 -6.20 17.37 18.90
C GLY A 48 -7.33 18.37 18.91
N SER A 49 -7.39 19.29 17.92
CA SER A 49 -8.59 20.10 17.69
C SER A 49 -9.74 19.22 17.22
N THR A 50 -10.86 19.28 17.93
CA THR A 50 -12.16 18.72 17.51
C THR A 50 -12.74 19.44 16.29
N ASP A 51 -12.06 20.49 15.80
CA ASP A 51 -12.52 21.40 14.77
C ASP A 51 -12.23 20.94 13.33
N VAL A 52 -11.92 19.67 13.11
CA VAL A 52 -11.89 19.13 11.75
C VAL A 52 -13.33 18.95 11.28
N PRO A 53 -13.77 19.62 10.23
CA PRO A 53 -15.12 19.48 9.71
C PRO A 53 -15.45 17.99 9.47
N PRO A 54 -16.69 17.56 9.70
CA PRO A 54 -17.07 16.18 9.43
C PRO A 54 -16.86 15.86 7.95
N LEU A 55 -16.60 14.59 7.65
CA LEU A 55 -16.52 14.08 6.30
C LEU A 55 -17.87 14.30 5.59
N VAL A 56 -17.83 14.89 4.40
CA VAL A 56 -19.01 15.15 3.56
C VAL A 56 -18.79 14.49 2.20
N PRO A 57 -19.79 13.79 1.64
CA PRO A 57 -19.70 13.19 0.31
C PRO A 57 -19.30 14.19 -0.76
N SER A 58 -18.33 13.84 -1.58
CA SER A 58 -17.99 14.66 -2.76
C SER A 58 -19.17 14.68 -3.72
N LYS A 59 -19.49 15.89 -4.20
CA LYS A 59 -20.48 16.08 -5.27
C LYS A 59 -19.84 16.05 -6.67
N ARG A 60 -18.51 15.86 -6.74
CA ARG A 60 -17.79 15.78 -8.00
C ARG A 60 -18.15 14.49 -8.72
N SER A 61 -18.47 14.59 -10.01
CA SER A 61 -18.69 13.43 -10.86
C SER A 61 -17.35 12.82 -11.31
N LEU A 62 -17.37 11.56 -11.76
CA LEU A 62 -16.20 10.95 -12.38
C LEU A 62 -15.68 11.76 -13.57
N ALA A 63 -16.58 12.33 -14.39
CA ALA A 63 -16.23 13.18 -15.52
C ALA A 63 -15.47 14.45 -15.13
N SER A 64 -15.62 14.93 -13.89
CA SER A 64 -14.90 16.12 -13.42
C SER A 64 -13.41 15.89 -13.20
N PHE A 65 -12.95 14.64 -13.22
CA PHE A 65 -11.54 14.25 -13.17
C PHE A 65 -10.96 13.92 -14.56
N ALA A 66 -11.81 13.73 -15.57
CA ALA A 66 -11.36 13.55 -16.94
C ALA A 66 -10.88 14.91 -17.47
N GLN A 67 -9.64 14.99 -17.90
CA GLN A 67 -8.88 16.14 -18.41
C GLN A 67 -9.46 17.56 -18.17
N PRO A 68 -8.70 18.51 -17.64
CA PRO A 68 -9.24 19.82 -17.32
C PRO A 68 -9.73 20.52 -18.59
N SER A 69 -11.03 20.65 -18.76
CA SER A 69 -11.55 21.77 -19.50
C SER A 69 -11.23 23.03 -18.69
N ALA A 70 -10.93 24.16 -19.35
CA ALA A 70 -10.68 25.43 -18.69
C ALA A 70 -11.82 25.93 -17.77
N ALA A 71 -12.87 25.15 -17.61
CA ALA A 71 -14.05 25.37 -16.76
C ALA A 71 -14.07 24.51 -15.48
N GLN A 72 -13.05 23.68 -15.23
CA GLN A 72 -13.05 22.87 -14.02
C GLN A 72 -12.64 23.71 -12.82
N ALA A 73 -13.61 24.01 -11.97
CA ALA A 73 -13.36 24.74 -10.73
C ALA A 73 -12.30 24.03 -9.89
N CYS A 74 -11.32 24.76 -9.38
CA CYS A 74 -10.36 24.27 -8.39
C CYS A 74 -11.08 23.65 -7.20
N PHE A 75 -10.39 22.83 -6.43
CA PHE A 75 -10.91 22.24 -5.19
C PHE A 75 -10.78 23.27 -4.06
N ASP A 76 -11.89 23.78 -3.57
CA ASP A 76 -11.89 24.72 -2.45
C ASP A 76 -11.96 23.94 -1.12
N ARG A 77 -10.83 23.83 -0.45
CA ARG A 77 -10.70 23.15 0.84
C ARG A 77 -11.53 23.79 1.97
N LYS A 78 -12.00 25.03 1.80
CA LYS A 78 -12.82 25.72 2.79
C LYS A 78 -14.30 25.37 2.65
N SER A 79 -14.77 25.19 1.42
CA SER A 79 -16.19 24.90 1.14
C SER A 79 -16.45 23.44 0.80
N GLU A 80 -15.45 22.71 0.27
CA GLU A 80 -15.53 21.28 -0.02
C GLU A 80 -14.80 20.51 1.09
N SER A 81 -15.55 19.95 2.03
CA SER A 81 -14.96 19.00 2.98
C SER A 81 -14.43 17.79 2.21
N TYR A 82 -13.21 17.37 2.55
CA TYR A 82 -12.62 16.20 1.93
C TYR A 82 -13.49 14.98 2.13
N THR A 83 -13.69 14.24 1.06
CA THR A 83 -14.25 12.90 1.05
C THR A 83 -13.26 11.95 0.38
N GLY A 84 -13.35 10.65 0.64
CA GLY A 84 -12.53 9.65 -0.03
C GLY A 84 -12.81 9.61 -1.53
N ILE A 85 -12.13 10.45 -2.32
CA ILE A 85 -12.24 10.43 -3.78
C ILE A 85 -11.68 9.13 -4.36
N VAL A 86 -10.57 8.65 -3.79
CA VAL A 86 -9.90 7.41 -4.17
C VAL A 86 -9.86 6.48 -2.97
N ASP A 87 -10.28 5.25 -3.17
CA ASP A 87 -10.02 4.13 -2.28
C ASP A 87 -9.13 3.12 -3.01
N ALA A 88 -7.82 3.22 -2.80
CA ALA A 88 -6.84 2.37 -3.47
C ALA A 88 -6.72 0.97 -2.85
N HIS A 89 -7.41 0.73 -1.72
CA HIS A 89 -7.37 -0.53 -1.00
C HIS A 89 -8.75 -0.86 -0.43
N PHE A 90 -9.56 -1.58 -1.21
CA PHE A 90 -10.92 -1.95 -0.85
C PHE A 90 -11.18 -3.42 -1.19
N HIS A 91 -11.74 -4.16 -0.24
CA HIS A 91 -12.13 -5.55 -0.43
C HIS A 91 -13.65 -5.66 -0.61
N PRO A 92 -14.16 -5.86 -1.86
CA PRO A 92 -15.60 -5.99 -2.09
C PRO A 92 -16.18 -7.30 -1.53
N ARG A 93 -15.32 -8.20 -1.03
CA ARG A 93 -15.70 -9.49 -0.44
C ARG A 93 -14.89 -9.78 0.81
N PRO A 94 -15.50 -10.51 1.79
CA PRO A 94 -14.79 -10.93 3.01
C PRO A 94 -13.81 -12.07 2.75
N PHE A 95 -13.04 -12.42 3.77
CA PHE A 95 -12.10 -13.55 3.76
C PHE A 95 -12.81 -14.89 3.54
N GLY A 96 -14.09 -15.01 3.92
CA GLY A 96 -14.97 -16.13 3.70
C GLY A 96 -16.41 -15.74 4.05
N GLY A 97 -17.36 -16.66 3.86
CA GLY A 97 -18.78 -16.42 4.14
C GLY A 97 -19.44 -15.44 3.16
N THR A 98 -20.49 -14.77 3.63
CA THR A 98 -21.35 -13.93 2.81
C THR A 98 -20.76 -12.53 2.61
N ALA A 99 -20.77 -12.04 1.37
CA ALA A 99 -20.39 -10.67 1.02
C ALA A 99 -21.62 -9.74 1.00
N MET A 100 -21.38 -8.43 1.10
CA MET A 100 -22.33 -7.40 0.70
C MET A 100 -22.68 -7.58 -0.78
N SER A 101 -23.92 -7.29 -1.19
CA SER A 101 -24.26 -7.40 -2.62
C SER A 101 -23.52 -6.36 -3.46
N PRO A 102 -23.21 -6.65 -4.73
CA PRO A 102 -22.49 -5.70 -5.61
C PRO A 102 -23.22 -4.36 -5.75
N ALA A 103 -24.53 -4.37 -5.83
CA ALA A 103 -25.35 -3.16 -5.91
C ALA A 103 -25.24 -2.30 -4.64
N GLN A 104 -25.21 -2.94 -3.46
CA GLN A 104 -25.00 -2.23 -2.18
C GLN A 104 -23.59 -1.65 -2.09
N VAL A 105 -22.55 -2.39 -2.57
CA VAL A 105 -21.19 -1.88 -2.60
C VAL A 105 -21.09 -0.64 -3.50
N VAL A 106 -21.63 -0.70 -4.72
CA VAL A 106 -21.64 0.44 -5.66
C VAL A 106 -22.40 1.63 -5.06
N GLU A 107 -23.57 1.40 -4.48
CA GLU A 107 -24.39 2.45 -3.85
C GLU A 107 -23.63 3.10 -2.66
N MET A 108 -22.99 2.30 -1.83
CA MET A 108 -22.19 2.75 -0.70
C MET A 108 -21.03 3.64 -1.15
N LEU A 109 -20.25 3.19 -2.12
CA LEU A 109 -19.12 3.94 -2.70
C LEU A 109 -19.59 5.26 -3.33
N ASP A 110 -20.68 5.23 -4.10
CA ASP A 110 -21.21 6.44 -4.75
C ASP A 110 -21.75 7.46 -3.73
N LYS A 111 -22.51 6.99 -2.73
CA LYS A 111 -23.04 7.84 -1.66
C LYS A 111 -21.96 8.47 -0.78
N THR A 112 -20.83 7.80 -0.60
CA THR A 112 -19.71 8.33 0.19
C THR A 112 -18.81 9.29 -0.62
N GLY A 113 -19.05 9.42 -1.92
CA GLY A 113 -18.28 10.32 -2.79
C GLY A 113 -17.03 9.72 -3.39
N VAL A 114 -16.76 8.44 -3.18
CA VAL A 114 -15.70 7.70 -3.87
C VAL A 114 -15.99 7.66 -5.37
N ARG A 115 -14.98 7.91 -6.18
CA ARG A 115 -15.06 7.90 -7.66
C ARG A 115 -14.09 6.91 -8.28
N PHE A 116 -13.02 6.58 -7.57
CA PHE A 116 -12.01 5.63 -8.01
C PHE A 116 -11.77 4.60 -6.91
N VAL A 117 -11.84 3.34 -7.25
CA VAL A 117 -11.67 2.26 -6.28
C VAL A 117 -10.87 1.13 -6.90
N ASN A 118 -9.95 0.57 -6.13
CA ASN A 118 -9.26 -0.65 -6.48
C ASN A 118 -9.84 -1.83 -5.69
N TYR A 119 -10.44 -2.77 -6.40
CA TYR A 119 -11.02 -3.98 -5.84
C TYR A 119 -9.93 -5.03 -5.62
N PHE A 120 -9.54 -5.19 -4.38
CA PHE A 120 -8.74 -6.34 -3.96
C PHE A 120 -9.66 -7.53 -3.69
N GLY A 121 -9.36 -8.67 -4.26
CA GLY A 121 -9.90 -9.95 -3.82
C GLY A 121 -9.29 -10.35 -2.48
N ILE A 122 -9.56 -11.56 -2.06
CA ILE A 122 -8.88 -12.21 -0.95
C ILE A 122 -8.20 -13.45 -1.52
N GLY A 123 -6.90 -13.34 -1.74
CA GLY A 123 -6.12 -14.38 -2.43
C GLY A 123 -5.89 -15.63 -1.59
N GLN A 124 -5.82 -15.48 -0.26
CA GLN A 124 -5.82 -16.58 0.70
C GLN A 124 -7.13 -16.54 1.48
N SER A 125 -8.14 -17.21 0.97
CA SER A 125 -9.51 -17.14 1.46
C SER A 125 -9.88 -18.34 2.34
N LEU A 126 -10.77 -18.09 3.31
CA LEU A 126 -11.49 -19.10 4.04
C LEU A 126 -12.57 -19.73 3.13
N ASP A 127 -13.13 -20.86 3.54
CA ASP A 127 -14.23 -21.45 2.82
C ASP A 127 -15.44 -20.47 2.78
N MET A 128 -15.90 -20.13 1.58
CA MET A 128 -17.06 -19.26 1.38
C MET A 128 -18.37 -19.86 1.86
N ALA A 129 -18.45 -21.17 2.01
CA ALA A 129 -19.61 -21.84 2.59
C ALA A 129 -19.59 -21.84 4.13
N SER A 130 -18.49 -21.41 4.75
CA SER A 130 -18.38 -21.28 6.19
C SER A 130 -19.07 -20.02 6.70
N SER A 131 -19.38 -19.98 7.99
CA SER A 131 -19.84 -18.76 8.67
C SER A 131 -18.70 -17.77 8.98
N CYS A 132 -17.44 -18.17 8.69
CA CYS A 132 -16.27 -17.38 9.00
C CYS A 132 -16.06 -16.28 7.96
N THR A 133 -16.27 -15.04 8.33
CA THR A 133 -16.04 -13.87 7.47
C THR A 133 -14.69 -13.22 7.69
N TYR A 134 -14.02 -13.54 8.80
CA TYR A 134 -12.74 -12.98 9.20
C TYR A 134 -11.84 -14.04 9.84
N TYR A 135 -10.58 -14.12 9.43
CA TYR A 135 -9.66 -15.19 9.85
C TYR A 135 -9.31 -15.16 11.34
N LEU A 136 -9.26 -13.98 11.97
CA LEU A 136 -8.98 -13.88 13.41
C LEU A 136 -10.11 -14.44 14.27
N ASP A 137 -11.35 -14.44 13.78
CA ASP A 137 -12.51 -15.00 14.49
C ASP A 137 -12.59 -16.52 14.36
N CYS A 138 -11.81 -17.09 13.42
CA CYS A 138 -11.85 -18.52 13.11
C CYS A 138 -10.45 -19.14 13.06
N PRO A 139 -9.68 -19.11 14.15
CA PRO A 139 -8.35 -19.70 14.18
C PRO A 139 -8.42 -21.21 13.90
N GLY A 140 -7.45 -21.70 13.12
CA GLY A 140 -7.39 -23.11 12.71
C GLY A 140 -8.16 -23.45 11.44
N THR A 141 -9.08 -22.58 10.97
CA THR A 141 -9.73 -22.73 9.67
C THR A 141 -8.71 -22.34 8.57
N ALA A 142 -8.45 -23.24 7.63
CA ALA A 142 -7.44 -23.02 6.61
C ALA A 142 -7.82 -21.84 5.69
N ALA A 143 -6.89 -20.90 5.52
CA ALA A 143 -6.93 -19.90 4.48
C ALA A 143 -6.08 -20.39 3.30
N LEU A 144 -6.70 -20.69 2.17
CA LEU A 144 -6.07 -21.32 1.02
C LEU A 144 -6.00 -20.36 -0.18
N PRO A 145 -4.96 -20.47 -1.02
CA PRO A 145 -4.87 -19.72 -2.27
C PRO A 145 -6.11 -19.94 -3.14
N SER A 146 -6.68 -18.86 -3.67
CA SER A 146 -7.93 -18.91 -4.43
C SER A 146 -8.03 -17.80 -5.48
N ILE A 147 -8.44 -18.17 -6.69
CA ILE A 147 -8.82 -17.22 -7.76
C ILE A 147 -10.27 -16.74 -7.64
N LYS A 148 -11.06 -17.34 -6.76
CA LYS A 148 -12.52 -17.25 -6.74
C LYS A 148 -13.00 -15.82 -6.53
N ASN A 149 -12.47 -15.13 -5.53
CA ASN A 149 -12.87 -13.76 -5.23
C ASN A 149 -12.55 -12.80 -6.38
N ASP A 150 -11.37 -12.94 -6.99
CA ASP A 150 -10.97 -12.11 -8.13
C ASP A 150 -11.91 -12.31 -9.32
N PHE A 151 -12.24 -13.57 -9.65
CA PHE A 151 -13.12 -13.90 -10.77
C PHE A 151 -14.56 -13.43 -10.54
N VAL A 152 -15.05 -13.57 -9.32
CA VAL A 152 -16.39 -13.06 -8.97
C VAL A 152 -16.40 -11.54 -9.03
N ASN A 153 -15.38 -10.85 -8.51
CA ASN A 153 -15.25 -9.39 -8.60
C ASN A 153 -15.23 -8.93 -10.07
N ALA A 154 -14.50 -9.64 -10.94
CA ALA A 154 -14.45 -9.31 -12.36
C ALA A 154 -15.81 -9.51 -13.05
N GLN A 155 -16.52 -10.60 -12.75
CA GLN A 155 -17.85 -10.84 -13.27
C GLN A 155 -18.86 -9.79 -12.78
N GLU A 156 -18.82 -9.45 -11.51
CA GLU A 156 -19.71 -8.44 -10.92
C GLU A 156 -19.45 -7.04 -11.47
N ALA A 157 -18.19 -6.66 -11.64
CA ALA A 157 -17.84 -5.39 -12.28
C ALA A 157 -18.33 -5.28 -13.72
N LYS A 158 -18.47 -6.40 -14.45
CA LYS A 158 -19.05 -6.42 -15.79
C LYS A 158 -20.55 -6.19 -15.83
N VAL A 159 -21.28 -6.74 -14.85
CA VAL A 159 -22.75 -6.81 -14.92
C VAL A 159 -23.46 -5.82 -14.01
N THR A 160 -22.78 -5.27 -12.99
CA THR A 160 -23.36 -4.30 -12.08
C THR A 160 -23.15 -2.89 -12.63
N PRO A 161 -24.19 -2.10 -12.90
CA PRO A 161 -24.01 -0.71 -13.35
C PRO A 161 -23.30 0.14 -12.31
N HIS A 162 -22.24 0.85 -12.75
CA HIS A 162 -21.46 1.77 -11.87
C HIS A 162 -21.00 3.02 -12.63
N PRO A 163 -21.93 3.83 -13.19
CA PRO A 163 -21.59 4.92 -14.10
C PRO A 163 -20.74 6.02 -13.48
N ASN A 164 -20.74 6.16 -12.15
CA ASN A 164 -20.01 7.18 -11.41
C ASN A 164 -18.70 6.67 -10.79
N LEU A 165 -18.33 5.40 -11.02
CA LEU A 165 -17.15 4.78 -10.43
C LEU A 165 -16.20 4.29 -11.51
N ASN A 166 -14.93 4.54 -11.32
CA ASN A 166 -13.84 3.85 -12.01
C ASN A 166 -13.35 2.71 -11.11
N ILE A 167 -13.67 1.48 -11.47
CA ILE A 167 -13.27 0.28 -10.74
C ILE A 167 -12.05 -0.33 -11.41
N VAL A 168 -10.97 -0.46 -10.67
CA VAL A 168 -9.78 -1.22 -11.06
C VAL A 168 -9.82 -2.57 -10.37
N LEU A 169 -9.51 -3.63 -11.11
CA LEU A 169 -9.48 -4.99 -10.58
C LEU A 169 -8.05 -5.43 -10.28
N SER A 170 -7.87 -6.13 -9.19
CA SER A 170 -6.59 -6.65 -8.72
C SER A 170 -6.55 -8.18 -8.73
N MET A 171 -5.39 -8.74 -9.09
CA MET A 171 -5.10 -10.17 -8.98
C MET A 171 -4.54 -10.46 -7.59
N THR A 172 -5.26 -11.22 -6.76
CA THR A 172 -4.86 -11.49 -5.37
C THR A 172 -4.50 -12.96 -5.11
N PHE A 173 -4.70 -13.83 -6.08
CA PHE A 173 -4.55 -15.28 -5.95
C PHE A 173 -3.14 -15.78 -5.66
N MET A 174 -2.11 -14.95 -5.80
CA MET A 174 -0.71 -15.35 -5.82
C MET A 174 -0.24 -15.85 -4.45
N ASP A 175 0.11 -17.12 -4.37
CA ASP A 175 0.80 -17.68 -3.21
C ASP A 175 2.30 -17.38 -3.31
N LEU A 176 2.76 -16.44 -2.50
CA LEU A 176 4.14 -15.96 -2.54
C LEU A 176 5.14 -16.92 -1.88
N ALA A 177 4.66 -17.84 -1.06
CA ALA A 177 5.47 -18.93 -0.51
C ALA A 177 5.74 -20.01 -1.57
N HIS A 178 4.75 -20.25 -2.46
CA HIS A 178 4.76 -21.26 -3.51
C HIS A 178 4.48 -20.63 -4.89
N PRO A 179 5.45 -19.91 -5.47
CA PRO A 179 5.21 -19.10 -6.68
C PRO A 179 5.07 -19.93 -7.97
N GLU A 180 5.24 -21.24 -7.90
CA GLU A 180 5.07 -22.15 -9.02
C GLU A 180 3.62 -22.11 -9.52
N GLY A 181 3.41 -21.92 -10.81
CA GLY A 181 2.06 -21.83 -11.39
C GLY A 181 1.44 -20.42 -11.44
N ILE A 182 2.02 -19.39 -10.78
CA ILE A 182 1.52 -18.01 -10.85
C ILE A 182 1.41 -17.52 -12.30
N VAL A 183 2.44 -17.77 -13.12
CA VAL A 183 2.46 -17.34 -14.53
C VAL A 183 1.32 -17.97 -15.33
N ASP A 184 1.05 -19.25 -15.13
CA ASP A 184 -0.02 -19.94 -15.86
C ASP A 184 -1.40 -19.49 -15.39
N THR A 185 -1.52 -19.16 -14.10
CA THR A 185 -2.75 -18.56 -13.57
C THR A 185 -2.95 -17.13 -14.11
N ILE A 186 -1.90 -16.30 -14.27
CA ILE A 186 -2.03 -15.00 -14.95
C ILE A 186 -2.55 -15.17 -16.38
N LYS A 187 -2.07 -16.17 -17.14
CA LYS A 187 -2.61 -16.48 -18.48
C LYS A 187 -4.08 -16.88 -18.45
N LEU A 188 -4.52 -17.59 -17.40
CA LEU A 188 -5.93 -17.89 -17.19
C LEU A 188 -6.75 -16.60 -17.01
N TYR A 189 -6.28 -15.63 -16.19
CA TYR A 189 -6.91 -14.32 -16.02
C TYR A 189 -7.02 -13.57 -17.36
N ASP A 190 -5.95 -13.57 -18.15
CA ASP A 190 -5.93 -12.93 -19.47
C ASP A 190 -6.96 -13.54 -20.43
N ARG A 191 -7.16 -14.85 -20.36
CA ARG A 191 -8.11 -15.57 -21.22
C ARG A 191 -9.56 -15.31 -20.81
N GLU A 192 -9.87 -15.39 -19.52
CA GLU A 192 -11.23 -15.28 -19.00
C GLU A 192 -11.72 -13.82 -18.90
N PHE A 193 -10.81 -12.90 -18.59
CA PHE A 193 -11.09 -11.48 -18.39
C PHE A 193 -10.04 -10.59 -19.07
N PRO A 194 -9.98 -10.56 -20.42
CA PRO A 194 -8.93 -9.87 -21.16
C PRO A 194 -8.80 -8.40 -20.76
N GLY A 195 -7.62 -8.03 -20.28
CA GLY A 195 -7.26 -6.65 -19.97
C GLY A 195 -8.00 -6.00 -18.79
N MET A 196 -8.78 -6.75 -18.01
CA MET A 196 -9.54 -6.18 -16.88
C MET A 196 -8.69 -5.96 -15.63
N PHE A 197 -7.72 -6.84 -15.36
CA PHE A 197 -6.86 -6.74 -14.17
C PHE A 197 -5.71 -5.78 -14.44
N LYS A 198 -5.64 -4.69 -13.66
CA LYS A 198 -4.65 -3.61 -13.79
C LYS A 198 -3.77 -3.44 -12.55
N TRP A 199 -3.99 -4.29 -11.55
CA TRP A 199 -3.26 -4.30 -10.29
C TRP A 199 -2.98 -5.75 -9.86
N ALA A 200 -2.00 -5.97 -9.00
CA ALA A 200 -1.75 -7.24 -8.32
C ALA A 200 -1.67 -6.98 -6.80
N GLY A 201 -2.39 -7.76 -6.01
CA GLY A 201 -2.43 -7.60 -4.55
C GLY A 201 -3.84 -7.28 -4.03
N GLU A 202 -4.00 -7.22 -2.75
CA GLU A 202 -3.03 -7.39 -1.68
C GLU A 202 -2.44 -8.82 -1.68
N LEU A 203 -1.11 -8.97 -1.73
CA LEU A 203 -0.43 -10.25 -1.67
C LEU A 203 0.32 -10.40 -0.35
N ASN A 204 0.18 -11.53 0.31
CA ASN A 204 0.76 -11.77 1.62
C ASN A 204 2.22 -12.28 1.52
N VAL A 205 3.18 -11.41 1.82
CA VAL A 205 4.60 -11.78 2.02
C VAL A 205 4.76 -12.36 3.42
N MET A 206 4.32 -11.59 4.42
CA MET A 206 4.32 -11.94 5.83
C MET A 206 3.10 -11.29 6.47
N LYS A 207 2.06 -12.09 6.75
CA LYS A 207 0.84 -11.68 7.46
C LYS A 207 0.66 -12.62 8.65
N GLN A 208 1.22 -12.23 9.81
CA GLN A 208 1.26 -13.09 11.01
C GLN A 208 -0.13 -13.58 11.41
N ALA A 209 -1.12 -12.73 11.25
CA ALA A 209 -2.51 -13.05 11.55
C ALA A 209 -3.04 -14.28 10.78
N LEU A 210 -2.51 -14.58 9.59
CA LEU A 210 -2.91 -15.76 8.79
C LEU A 210 -2.17 -17.05 9.17
N MET A 211 -1.09 -16.97 9.97
CA MET A 211 -0.34 -18.18 10.35
C MET A 211 -1.20 -19.18 11.16
N ASN A 212 -2.11 -18.67 11.98
CA ASN A 212 -3.08 -19.50 12.70
C ASN A 212 -4.11 -20.17 11.76
N ASN A 213 -4.15 -19.76 10.49
CA ASN A 213 -5.03 -20.28 9.45
C ASN A 213 -4.25 -21.05 8.38
N ARG A 214 -3.08 -21.60 8.74
CA ARG A 214 -2.22 -22.44 7.91
C ARG A 214 -1.65 -21.74 6.66
N ALA A 215 -1.68 -20.42 6.60
CA ALA A 215 -0.97 -19.70 5.54
C ALA A 215 0.53 -19.72 5.80
N GLU A 216 1.31 -19.94 4.76
CA GLU A 216 2.76 -19.94 4.83
C GLU A 216 3.31 -18.58 4.40
N PRO A 217 4.25 -18.00 5.17
CA PRO A 217 4.90 -16.75 4.78
C PRO A 217 5.92 -17.00 3.66
N ALA A 218 6.14 -15.96 2.85
CA ALA A 218 7.24 -15.97 1.89
C ALA A 218 8.59 -16.03 2.63
N THR A 219 9.55 -16.68 2.00
CA THR A 219 10.95 -16.78 2.45
C THR A 219 11.87 -16.10 1.45
N LEU A 220 13.12 -15.82 1.82
CA LEU A 220 14.11 -15.31 0.86
C LEU A 220 14.23 -16.25 -0.35
N ALA A 221 14.20 -17.56 -0.13
CA ALA A 221 14.29 -18.55 -1.20
C ALA A 221 13.05 -18.54 -2.11
N SER A 222 11.83 -18.34 -1.60
CA SER A 222 10.65 -18.21 -2.45
C SER A 222 10.66 -16.88 -3.19
N ILE A 223 11.05 -15.76 -2.55
CA ILE A 223 11.20 -14.45 -3.19
C ILE A 223 12.16 -14.53 -4.38
N ASP A 224 13.21 -15.31 -4.28
CA ASP A 224 14.18 -15.50 -5.37
C ASP A 224 13.57 -16.15 -6.62
N LYS A 225 12.45 -16.85 -6.47
CA LYS A 225 11.73 -17.50 -7.58
C LYS A 225 10.63 -16.62 -8.21
N TRP A 226 10.39 -15.40 -7.71
CA TRP A 226 9.32 -14.53 -8.23
C TRP A 226 9.61 -13.89 -9.59
N ALA A 227 10.84 -13.94 -10.07
CA ALA A 227 11.27 -13.27 -11.29
C ALA A 227 10.34 -13.47 -12.51
N PRO A 228 9.77 -14.67 -12.78
CA PRO A 228 8.89 -14.86 -13.94
C PRO A 228 7.62 -14.01 -13.90
N PHE A 229 6.88 -13.99 -12.79
CA PHE A 229 5.65 -13.19 -12.69
C PHE A 229 5.95 -11.70 -12.47
N MET A 230 6.98 -11.34 -11.70
CA MET A 230 7.41 -9.95 -11.53
C MET A 230 7.81 -9.30 -12.86
N LYS A 231 8.42 -10.08 -13.77
CA LYS A 231 8.68 -9.63 -15.14
C LYS A 231 7.38 -9.28 -15.86
N ILE A 232 6.36 -10.12 -15.79
CA ILE A 232 5.06 -9.87 -16.44
C ILE A 232 4.43 -8.59 -15.88
N LEU A 233 4.40 -8.41 -14.55
CA LEU A 233 3.84 -7.22 -13.91
C LEU A 233 4.58 -5.95 -14.36
N ARG A 234 5.90 -5.99 -14.39
CA ARG A 234 6.73 -4.88 -14.85
C ARG A 234 6.44 -4.52 -16.32
N GLU A 235 6.47 -5.49 -17.22
CA GLU A 235 6.27 -5.28 -18.65
C GLU A 235 4.88 -4.71 -18.96
N ARG A 236 3.89 -5.06 -18.17
CA ARG A 236 2.52 -4.54 -18.26
C ARG A 236 2.31 -3.22 -17.51
N GLY A 237 3.30 -2.79 -16.72
CA GLY A 237 3.20 -1.62 -15.86
C GLY A 237 2.21 -1.78 -14.69
N ILE A 238 1.88 -3.03 -14.32
CA ILE A 238 0.98 -3.39 -13.26
C ILE A 238 1.67 -3.20 -11.90
N PRO A 239 1.15 -2.35 -10.99
CA PRO A 239 1.66 -2.24 -9.63
C PRO A 239 1.32 -3.48 -8.80
N VAL A 240 2.14 -3.75 -7.79
CA VAL A 240 1.91 -4.85 -6.84
C VAL A 240 1.86 -4.32 -5.41
N THR A 241 0.75 -4.59 -4.71
CA THR A 241 0.61 -4.31 -3.28
C THR A 241 1.00 -5.54 -2.48
N LEU A 242 1.95 -5.35 -1.56
CA LEU A 242 2.50 -6.40 -0.71
C LEU A 242 2.17 -6.12 0.75
N HIS A 243 1.48 -7.05 1.39
CA HIS A 243 1.33 -7.09 2.84
C HIS A 243 2.56 -7.76 3.44
N SER A 244 3.33 -7.00 4.16
CA SER A 244 4.49 -7.52 4.88
C SER A 244 4.61 -6.82 6.22
N ASP A 245 4.26 -7.54 7.28
CA ASP A 245 4.40 -7.05 8.65
C ASP A 245 5.84 -6.64 8.92
N LEU A 246 6.05 -5.54 9.66
CA LEU A 246 7.38 -5.14 10.11
C LEU A 246 7.95 -6.15 11.12
N GLY A 247 7.08 -6.61 12.01
CA GLY A 247 7.41 -7.52 13.10
C GLY A 247 6.22 -7.69 14.04
N ASN A 248 6.51 -7.84 15.31
CA ASN A 248 5.53 -7.91 16.41
C ASN A 248 6.07 -7.19 17.64
N ASP A 249 5.28 -7.13 18.71
CA ASP A 249 5.66 -6.40 19.92
C ASP A 249 6.95 -6.92 20.60
N ALA A 250 7.35 -8.19 20.37
CA ALA A 250 8.59 -8.75 20.89
C ALA A 250 9.80 -8.43 20.00
N GLU A 251 9.60 -8.42 18.68
CA GLU A 251 10.64 -8.20 17.66
C GLU A 251 10.10 -7.23 16.58
N PRO A 252 10.06 -5.91 16.84
CA PRO A 252 9.33 -4.94 16.01
C PRO A 252 9.79 -4.81 14.55
N THR A 253 11.00 -5.26 14.24
CA THR A 253 11.59 -5.15 12.88
C THR A 253 11.96 -6.50 12.27
N LYS A 254 11.44 -7.59 12.83
CA LYS A 254 11.82 -8.97 12.49
C LYS A 254 11.72 -9.28 11.00
N PHE A 255 10.69 -8.78 10.33
CA PHE A 255 10.39 -9.11 8.94
C PHE A 255 10.78 -8.02 7.92
N VAL A 256 11.27 -6.87 8.40
CA VAL A 256 11.80 -5.79 7.53
C VAL A 256 12.81 -6.30 6.49
N PRO A 257 13.70 -7.28 6.80
CA PRO A 257 14.62 -7.83 5.81
C PRO A 257 13.96 -8.46 4.58
N LEU A 258 12.74 -9.02 4.70
CA LEU A 258 11.99 -9.57 3.57
C LEU A 258 11.65 -8.49 2.55
N MET A 259 11.03 -7.38 3.02
CA MET A 259 10.70 -6.26 2.13
C MET A 259 11.95 -5.62 1.51
N LYS A 260 13.01 -5.43 2.28
CA LYS A 260 14.28 -4.91 1.74
C LYS A 260 14.84 -5.82 0.63
N HIS A 261 14.75 -7.14 0.80
CA HIS A 261 15.20 -8.09 -0.21
C HIS A 261 14.35 -7.99 -1.49
N ILE A 262 13.01 -7.91 -1.35
CA ILE A 262 12.10 -7.73 -2.48
C ILE A 262 12.42 -6.44 -3.24
N LEU A 263 12.52 -5.32 -2.53
CA LEU A 263 12.75 -4.00 -3.13
C LEU A 263 14.10 -3.92 -3.86
N ALA A 264 15.13 -4.52 -3.28
CA ALA A 264 16.46 -4.58 -3.90
C ALA A 264 16.50 -5.52 -5.11
N LYS A 265 15.74 -6.63 -5.07
CA LYS A 265 15.74 -7.64 -6.14
C LYS A 265 14.87 -7.24 -7.33
N TYR A 266 13.81 -6.47 -7.11
CA TYR A 266 12.83 -6.07 -8.13
C TYR A 266 12.72 -4.54 -8.24
N PRO A 267 13.83 -3.82 -8.52
CA PRO A 267 13.89 -2.35 -8.45
C PRO A 267 13.06 -1.67 -9.54
N ASP A 268 12.75 -2.36 -10.64
CA ASP A 268 11.98 -1.83 -11.77
C ASP A 268 10.46 -2.10 -11.64
N ASN A 269 10.04 -2.85 -10.65
CA ASN A 269 8.63 -3.10 -10.38
C ASN A 269 8.03 -1.97 -9.56
N LYS A 270 6.78 -1.60 -9.84
CA LYS A 270 6.00 -0.68 -9.02
C LYS A 270 5.51 -1.43 -7.78
N ILE A 271 6.05 -1.14 -6.62
CA ILE A 271 5.75 -1.85 -5.38
C ILE A 271 5.04 -0.91 -4.41
N VAL A 272 3.94 -1.37 -3.83
CA VAL A 272 3.18 -0.67 -2.78
C VAL A 272 3.25 -1.50 -1.51
N TRP A 273 3.69 -0.91 -0.40
CA TRP A 273 3.73 -1.58 0.90
C TRP A 273 2.45 -1.28 1.67
N ALA A 274 1.60 -2.30 1.82
CA ALA A 274 0.31 -2.18 2.51
C ALA A 274 0.49 -1.76 3.97
N HIS A 275 -0.36 -0.84 4.44
CA HIS A 275 -0.47 -0.37 5.82
C HIS A 275 0.86 0.12 6.42
N MET A 276 1.83 0.52 5.58
CA MET A 276 3.19 0.85 6.01
C MET A 276 3.82 -0.26 6.88
N GLY A 277 3.47 -1.53 6.62
CA GLY A 277 3.97 -2.70 7.34
C GLY A 277 3.41 -2.90 8.74
N LEU A 278 2.39 -2.15 9.14
CA LEU A 278 1.72 -2.36 10.42
C LEU A 278 0.84 -3.61 10.42
N SER A 279 0.66 -4.18 11.60
CA SER A 279 -0.24 -5.31 11.85
C SER A 279 -0.80 -5.23 13.27
N LYS A 280 -1.80 -6.06 13.57
CA LYS A 280 -2.37 -6.14 14.93
C LYS A 280 -1.40 -6.74 15.96
N GLU A 281 -0.36 -7.42 15.51
CA GLU A 281 0.69 -7.99 16.35
C GLU A 281 1.77 -6.98 16.73
N LEU A 282 1.77 -5.79 16.11
CA LEU A 282 2.71 -4.71 16.36
C LEU A 282 2.00 -3.48 16.91
N THR A 283 1.75 -3.47 18.23
CA THR A 283 0.96 -2.42 18.91
C THR A 283 1.79 -1.45 19.72
N LYS A 284 3.07 -1.76 19.99
CA LYS A 284 3.96 -1.00 20.88
C LYS A 284 5.14 -0.34 20.19
N MET A 285 5.19 -0.39 18.86
CA MET A 285 6.26 0.30 18.14
C MET A 285 6.17 1.81 18.34
N ASP A 286 7.31 2.44 18.61
CA ASP A 286 7.40 3.90 18.64
C ASP A 286 7.12 4.48 17.25
N PRO A 287 6.17 5.44 17.11
CA PRO A 287 5.83 6.05 15.83
C PRO A 287 7.00 6.71 15.12
N THR A 288 7.93 7.33 15.86
CA THR A 288 9.14 7.94 15.29
C THR A 288 10.02 6.87 14.65
N GLN A 289 10.19 5.74 15.33
CA GLN A 289 10.92 4.59 14.78
C GLN A 289 10.25 4.04 13.51
N HIS A 290 8.92 3.94 13.51
CA HIS A 290 8.16 3.49 12.35
C HIS A 290 8.37 4.44 11.15
N ILE A 291 8.19 5.74 11.36
CA ILE A 291 8.40 6.77 10.34
C ILE A 291 9.84 6.73 9.80
N ASP A 292 10.83 6.54 10.66
CA ASP A 292 12.23 6.45 10.24
C ASP A 292 12.52 5.22 9.37
N ILE A 293 11.86 4.08 9.66
CA ILE A 293 11.96 2.90 8.79
C ILE A 293 11.37 3.19 7.42
N MET A 294 10.19 3.83 7.36
CA MET A 294 9.53 4.19 6.12
C MET A 294 10.32 5.22 5.30
N LYS A 295 10.86 6.27 5.94
CA LYS A 295 11.75 7.25 5.29
C LYS A 295 12.95 6.57 4.65
N LYS A 296 13.67 5.73 5.42
CA LYS A 296 14.83 4.99 4.91
C LYS A 296 14.48 4.09 3.72
N ALA A 297 13.30 3.48 3.75
CA ALA A 297 12.83 2.65 2.64
C ALA A 297 12.52 3.51 1.40
N LEU A 298 11.81 4.63 1.55
CA LEU A 298 11.47 5.52 0.44
C LEU A 298 12.72 6.17 -0.19
N ASP A 299 13.70 6.56 0.64
CA ASP A 299 14.96 7.16 0.18
C ASP A 299 15.83 6.16 -0.59
N SER A 300 15.80 4.88 -0.16
CA SER A 300 16.62 3.82 -0.76
C SER A 300 16.00 3.19 -2.01
N TYR A 301 14.66 3.21 -2.13
CA TYR A 301 13.94 2.47 -3.17
C TYR A 301 12.95 3.36 -3.91
N PRO A 302 13.34 3.95 -5.06
CA PRO A 302 12.49 4.88 -5.83
C PRO A 302 11.21 4.24 -6.38
N ASN A 303 11.15 2.94 -6.48
CA ASN A 303 10.00 2.16 -6.96
C ASN A 303 8.98 1.81 -5.88
N LEU A 304 9.25 2.18 -4.61
CA LEU A 304 8.35 1.93 -3.48
C LEU A 304 7.33 3.05 -3.34
N MET A 305 6.06 2.70 -3.13
CA MET A 305 5.01 3.56 -2.57
C MET A 305 4.48 2.94 -1.27
N LEU A 306 3.86 3.75 -0.43
CA LEU A 306 3.24 3.32 0.82
C LEU A 306 1.73 3.46 0.69
N ASP A 307 1.02 2.48 1.20
CA ASP A 307 -0.42 2.49 1.39
C ASP A 307 -0.72 2.83 2.85
N ILE A 308 -1.56 3.82 3.07
CA ILE A 308 -1.97 4.30 4.39
C ILE A 308 -3.40 3.87 4.76
N SER A 309 -3.90 2.82 4.13
CA SER A 309 -5.17 2.21 4.49
C SER A 309 -5.13 1.53 5.87
N TRP A 310 -6.30 1.15 6.38
CA TRP A 310 -6.54 0.49 7.63
C TRP A 310 -6.50 1.40 8.88
N ASP A 311 -7.51 1.26 9.72
CA ASP A 311 -7.70 2.07 10.93
C ASP A 311 -6.62 1.84 12.01
N VAL A 312 -5.94 0.69 11.99
CA VAL A 312 -4.85 0.36 12.92
C VAL A 312 -3.77 1.44 12.94
N LEU A 313 -3.44 2.02 11.80
CA LEU A 313 -2.47 3.10 11.70
C LEU A 313 -2.86 4.31 12.58
N TYR A 314 -4.14 4.65 12.59
CA TYR A 314 -4.65 5.87 13.24
C TYR A 314 -5.12 5.61 14.66
N ASN A 315 -5.70 4.46 14.97
CA ASN A 315 -6.16 4.11 16.31
C ASN A 315 -5.00 3.94 17.27
N SER A 316 -3.89 3.34 16.80
CA SER A 316 -2.69 3.15 17.63
C SER A 316 -1.84 4.41 17.76
N TYR A 317 -1.91 5.32 16.78
CA TYR A 317 -1.00 6.47 16.66
C TYR A 317 -1.71 7.82 16.52
N HIS A 318 -3.01 7.92 16.81
CA HIS A 318 -3.76 9.17 16.64
C HIS A 318 -3.18 10.36 17.42
N GLN A 319 -2.54 10.13 18.55
CA GLN A 319 -1.84 11.16 19.33
C GLN A 319 -0.57 11.70 18.65
N TYR A 320 -0.03 10.97 17.66
CA TYR A 320 1.16 11.34 16.89
C TYR A 320 0.85 11.78 15.46
N GLY A 321 -0.41 12.14 15.20
CA GLY A 321 -0.85 12.55 13.86
C GLY A 321 -0.03 13.66 13.22
N LEU A 322 0.66 14.51 14.02
CA LEU A 322 1.57 15.54 13.51
C LEU A 322 2.79 14.93 12.80
N ASP A 323 3.35 13.88 13.38
CA ASP A 323 4.54 13.24 12.80
C ASP A 323 4.22 12.61 11.45
N PHE A 324 3.06 11.98 11.33
CA PHE A 324 2.61 11.43 10.05
C PHE A 324 2.31 12.54 9.03
N ILE A 325 1.72 13.67 9.43
CA ILE A 325 1.45 14.80 8.53
C ILE A 325 2.74 15.34 7.94
N ALA A 326 3.74 15.60 8.78
CA ALA A 326 5.05 16.07 8.34
C ALA A 326 5.73 15.05 7.41
N PHE A 327 5.60 13.76 7.72
CA PHE A 327 6.12 12.68 6.90
C PHE A 327 5.43 12.61 5.54
N PHE A 328 4.10 12.67 5.49
CA PHE A 328 3.36 12.60 4.22
C PHE A 328 3.58 13.85 3.36
N ASN A 329 3.68 15.04 3.97
CA ASN A 329 4.04 16.27 3.27
C ASN A 329 5.46 16.22 2.68
N ALA A 330 6.40 15.51 3.32
CA ALA A 330 7.76 15.34 2.83
C ALA A 330 7.85 14.33 1.65
N TYR A 331 6.93 13.37 1.57
CA TYR A 331 6.90 12.33 0.53
C TYR A 331 5.57 12.30 -0.25
N PRO A 332 5.07 13.45 -0.74
CA PRO A 332 3.73 13.58 -1.27
C PRO A 332 3.47 12.69 -2.50
N ASP A 333 4.50 12.35 -3.27
CA ASP A 333 4.41 11.50 -4.47
C ASP A 333 4.43 10.00 -4.21
N ARG A 334 4.55 9.59 -2.94
CA ARG A 334 4.89 8.22 -2.59
C ARG A 334 3.84 7.54 -1.71
N ILE A 335 2.69 8.19 -1.48
CA ILE A 335 1.64 7.73 -0.58
C ILE A 335 0.34 7.50 -1.36
N LEU A 336 -0.36 6.42 -1.04
CA LEU A 336 -1.69 6.08 -1.54
C LEU A 336 -2.69 6.05 -0.39
N ASN A 337 -3.87 6.62 -0.63
CA ASN A 337 -5.00 6.59 0.29
C ASN A 337 -5.88 5.37 0.01
N GLY A 338 -6.38 4.72 1.06
CA GLY A 338 -7.30 3.59 0.98
C GLY A 338 -8.01 3.38 2.31
N SER A 339 -9.02 2.51 2.34
CA SER A 339 -9.77 2.19 3.56
C SER A 339 -9.36 0.87 4.20
N ASP A 340 -8.98 -0.12 3.41
CA ASP A 340 -8.91 -1.54 3.78
C ASP A 340 -10.26 -2.11 4.26
N PHE A 341 -11.35 -1.46 3.83
CA PHE A 341 -12.68 -1.94 4.19
C PHE A 341 -12.96 -3.29 3.53
N VAL A 342 -13.48 -4.22 4.33
CA VAL A 342 -13.91 -5.55 3.89
C VAL A 342 -15.42 -5.59 3.88
N ALA A 343 -16.04 -5.67 2.69
CA ALA A 343 -17.47 -5.62 2.47
C ALA A 343 -18.15 -6.98 2.78
N ALA A 344 -18.10 -7.40 4.05
CA ALA A 344 -18.81 -8.59 4.52
C ALA A 344 -20.32 -8.33 4.62
N GLY A 345 -21.13 -9.39 4.48
CA GLY A 345 -22.60 -9.29 4.47
C GLY A 345 -23.22 -8.75 5.76
N ASN A 346 -22.50 -8.73 6.86
CA ASN A 346 -22.89 -8.14 8.14
C ASN A 346 -22.38 -6.70 8.34
N LYS A 347 -21.67 -6.14 7.37
CA LYS A 347 -21.20 -4.75 7.40
C LYS A 347 -22.24 -3.79 6.86
N THR A 348 -22.14 -2.53 7.27
CA THR A 348 -23.07 -1.46 6.87
C THR A 348 -22.32 -0.30 6.18
N PRO A 349 -23.00 0.53 5.39
CA PRO A 349 -22.42 1.75 4.81
C PRO A 349 -21.86 2.72 5.86
N GLU A 350 -22.45 2.76 7.07
CA GLU A 350 -21.97 3.61 8.17
C GLU A 350 -20.62 3.14 8.71
N GLN A 351 -20.32 1.83 8.65
CA GLN A 351 -19.01 1.31 9.02
C GLN A 351 -17.95 1.71 7.99
N TYR A 352 -18.28 1.64 6.69
CA TYR A 352 -17.39 2.14 5.65
C TYR A 352 -17.13 3.65 5.79
N TRP A 353 -18.17 4.42 6.09
CA TRP A 353 -18.05 5.84 6.36
C TRP A 353 -17.08 6.14 7.51
N LYS A 354 -17.11 5.34 8.58
CA LYS A 354 -16.15 5.47 9.69
C LYS A 354 -14.72 5.20 9.28
N GLU A 355 -14.48 4.19 8.46
CA GLU A 355 -13.12 3.89 7.94
C GLU A 355 -12.60 5.07 7.10
N LEU A 356 -13.40 5.60 6.20
CA LEU A 356 -13.05 6.80 5.42
C LEU A 356 -12.81 8.02 6.32
N GLU A 357 -13.62 8.23 7.36
CA GLU A 357 -13.45 9.33 8.30
C GLU A 357 -12.10 9.25 9.02
N ILE A 358 -11.67 8.07 9.42
CA ILE A 358 -10.40 7.86 10.11
C ILE A 358 -9.23 8.30 9.22
N THR A 359 -9.13 7.78 8.01
CA THR A 359 -8.05 8.15 7.08
C THR A 359 -8.14 9.60 6.64
N SER A 360 -9.33 10.13 6.42
CA SER A 360 -9.52 11.50 5.96
C SER A 360 -9.13 12.57 6.98
N ARG A 361 -9.12 12.26 8.29
CA ARG A 361 -8.64 13.19 9.32
C ARG A 361 -7.20 13.62 9.11
N VAL A 362 -6.33 12.68 8.79
CA VAL A 362 -4.92 12.98 8.49
C VAL A 362 -4.83 13.74 7.17
N ASN A 363 -5.52 13.24 6.13
CA ASN A 363 -5.47 13.83 4.80
C ASN A 363 -5.92 15.30 4.79
N ARG A 364 -6.96 15.67 5.54
CA ARG A 364 -7.44 17.05 5.66
C ARG A 364 -6.42 18.03 6.26
N ARG A 365 -5.36 17.53 6.90
CA ARG A 365 -4.29 18.31 7.53
C ARG A 365 -3.03 18.43 6.68
N LEU A 366 -2.97 17.72 5.57
CA LEU A 366 -1.87 17.80 4.62
C LEU A 366 -1.78 19.21 4.00
N ASP A 367 -0.58 19.61 3.58
CA ASP A 367 -0.43 20.78 2.72
C ASP A 367 -1.14 20.57 1.36
N ASP A 368 -1.31 21.64 0.59
CA ASP A 368 -2.07 21.59 -0.65
C ASP A 368 -1.46 20.63 -1.68
N ASN A 369 -0.13 20.55 -1.75
CA ASN A 369 0.55 19.64 -2.66
C ASN A 369 0.32 18.17 -2.26
N ALA A 370 0.53 17.82 -1.00
CA ALA A 370 0.32 16.46 -0.51
C ALA A 370 -1.17 16.09 -0.52
N PHE A 371 -2.06 17.02 -0.15
CA PHE A 371 -3.50 16.82 -0.22
C PHE A 371 -3.96 16.47 -1.65
N ARG A 372 -3.53 17.25 -2.65
CA ARG A 372 -3.86 17.00 -4.05
C ARG A 372 -3.38 15.62 -4.51
N LYS A 373 -2.15 15.27 -4.18
CA LYS A 373 -1.52 14.02 -4.63
C LYS A 373 -2.06 12.78 -3.94
N ILE A 374 -2.32 12.86 -2.64
CA ILE A 374 -2.73 11.73 -1.81
C ILE A 374 -4.25 11.66 -1.74
N ALA A 375 -4.90 12.72 -1.25
CA ALA A 375 -6.32 12.72 -0.95
C ALA A 375 -7.19 12.84 -2.21
N LEU A 376 -6.78 13.65 -3.19
CA LEU A 376 -7.51 13.82 -4.45
C LEU A 376 -7.07 12.84 -5.54
N GLY A 377 -6.11 11.93 -5.26
CA GLY A 377 -5.83 10.75 -6.06
C GLY A 377 -4.81 10.89 -7.18
N GLU A 378 -4.08 12.01 -7.30
CA GLU A 378 -3.08 12.19 -8.37
C GLU A 378 -2.05 11.04 -8.41
N ASN A 379 -1.61 10.55 -7.25
CA ASN A 379 -0.70 9.42 -7.17
C ASN A 379 -1.30 8.14 -7.73
N TYR A 380 -2.57 7.88 -7.46
CA TYR A 380 -3.29 6.73 -7.98
C TYR A 380 -3.41 6.80 -9.51
N PHE A 381 -3.79 7.96 -10.05
CA PHE A 381 -3.91 8.15 -11.50
C PHE A 381 -2.56 7.97 -12.20
N ARG A 382 -1.50 8.56 -11.65
CA ARG A 382 -0.14 8.44 -12.18
C ARG A 382 0.38 7.01 -12.12
N LEU A 383 0.17 6.30 -11.01
CA LEU A 383 0.62 4.92 -10.82
C LEU A 383 0.02 3.98 -11.88
N LEU A 384 -1.27 4.14 -12.15
CA LEU A 384 -2.04 3.33 -13.09
C LEU A 384 -2.01 3.88 -14.53
N LYS A 385 -1.45 5.07 -14.75
CA LYS A 385 -1.48 5.78 -16.03
C LYS A 385 -2.93 6.00 -16.53
N LEU A 386 -3.81 6.37 -15.62
CA LEU A 386 -5.18 6.73 -15.96
C LEU A 386 -5.23 8.12 -16.59
N GLU A 387 -6.19 8.32 -17.51
CA GLU A 387 -6.44 9.62 -18.15
C GLU A 387 -7.29 10.55 -17.28
N TYR A 388 -6.97 10.61 -15.97
CA TYR A 388 -7.62 11.46 -14.98
C TYR A 388 -6.58 12.34 -14.28
N GLN A 389 -7.05 13.47 -13.77
CA GLN A 389 -6.23 14.42 -13.03
C GLN A 389 -6.96 14.88 -11.77
N ALA A 390 -6.21 15.01 -10.67
CA ALA A 390 -6.73 15.67 -9.48
C ALA A 390 -6.90 17.18 -9.76
N PRO A 391 -8.01 17.81 -9.32
CA PRO A 391 -8.19 19.25 -9.47
C PRO A 391 -7.11 20.04 -8.74
N ASP A 392 -6.78 21.21 -9.24
CA ASP A 392 -5.91 22.14 -8.53
C ASP A 392 -6.62 22.67 -7.28
N ILE A 393 -5.86 23.06 -6.26
CA ILE A 393 -6.41 23.66 -5.04
C ILE A 393 -6.64 25.16 -5.28
N CYS A 394 -7.79 25.68 -4.84
CA CYS A 394 -8.09 27.12 -4.89
C CYS A 394 -7.20 27.87 -3.90
N HIS A 395 -6.65 29.02 -4.32
CA HIS A 395 -5.84 29.92 -3.50
C HIS A 395 -6.61 31.20 -3.14
#